data_fb52184a5d84145b21ac7cbc3bf2138f
#
_entry.id   fb52184a5d84145b21ac7cbc3bf2138f
#
_cell.length_a   1.000
_cell.length_b   1.000
_cell.length_c   1.000
_cell.angle_alpha   90.00
_cell.angle_beta   90.00
_cell.angle_gamma   90.00
#
_symmetry.space_group_name_H-M   'P 1'
#
loop_
_entity.id
_entity.type
_entity.pdbx_description
1 polymer ?
#
loop_
_entity_poly.entity_id
_entity_poly.type
_entity_poly.pdbx_seq_one_letter_code
_entity_poly.pdbx_strand_id
1 'polypeptide(L)'
;MSDLKYYGLNRWMTVPSHIYIIYGSTEGHSEKVAHTLHDKLPISSSRKSLLTLNDFILSECKDTEARLIFLISTTGDGEFPENAVLGWKRLREFSRNMSSKISQIEYRVCGFGDSNYRNFCHSSKCLYRLLQRVFVNQGDLTLIDDAIDDDTKISQWITSVVSWIKELEYNRRWNWITRFI
;
A
#
# COMPACT_ATOMS: atom_id res chain seq x y z
N MET A 1 -12.26 12.77 46.55
CA MET A 1 -13.44 12.34 45.77
C MET A 1 -13.55 13.28 44.58
N SER A 2 -13.04 12.87 43.45
CA SER A 2 -13.44 13.37 42.12
C SER A 2 -12.73 12.51 41.08
N ASP A 3 -13.53 11.70 40.44
CA ASP A 3 -13.12 10.81 39.34
C ASP A 3 -12.68 11.65 38.13
N LEU A 4 -11.40 11.78 37.92
CA LEU A 4 -10.86 12.22 36.65
C LEU A 4 -10.97 11.06 35.67
N LYS A 5 -12.09 11.01 34.94
CA LYS A 5 -12.27 10.21 33.78
C LYS A 5 -11.16 10.51 32.77
N TYR A 6 -10.19 9.62 32.69
CA TYR A 6 -9.23 9.58 31.60
C TYR A 6 -9.96 9.21 30.30
N TYR A 7 -10.50 10.19 29.62
CA TYR A 7 -10.98 10.05 28.25
C TYR A 7 -9.83 10.32 27.28
N GLY A 8 -9.34 9.27 26.63
CA GLY A 8 -9.07 9.36 25.21
C GLY A 8 -7.73 9.89 24.71
N LEU A 9 -6.58 9.55 25.31
CA LEU A 9 -5.29 9.80 24.70
C LEU A 9 -4.46 8.51 24.44
N ASN A 10 -5.11 7.40 24.21
CA ASN A 10 -4.44 6.14 23.89
C ASN A 10 -4.72 5.66 22.46
N ARG A 11 -4.79 6.59 21.50
CA ARG A 11 -4.61 6.20 20.10
C ARG A 11 -3.12 6.28 19.78
N TRP A 12 -2.39 5.35 20.36
CA TRP A 12 -0.99 5.14 20.07
C TRP A 12 -0.84 4.90 18.58
N MET A 13 0.03 5.64 17.94
CA MET A 13 0.55 5.27 16.62
C MET A 13 1.24 3.91 16.78
N THR A 14 0.46 2.86 16.69
CA THR A 14 0.97 1.52 16.69
C THR A 14 1.66 1.34 15.34
N VAL A 15 2.90 0.97 15.37
CA VAL A 15 3.68 0.70 14.16
C VAL A 15 3.06 -0.49 13.46
N PRO A 16 2.83 -0.43 12.15
CA PRO A 16 2.23 -1.53 11.43
C PRO A 16 2.97 -2.83 11.73
N SER A 17 2.22 -3.83 12.14
CA SER A 17 2.76 -5.14 12.46
C SER A 17 3.35 -5.80 11.23
N HIS A 18 2.83 -5.47 10.04
CA HIS A 18 3.21 -6.08 8.77
C HIS A 18 3.13 -5.11 7.58
N ILE A 19 4.04 -5.29 6.63
CA ILE A 19 4.08 -4.54 5.36
C ILE A 19 3.79 -5.48 4.21
N TYR A 20 2.77 -5.15 3.44
CA TYR A 20 2.40 -5.90 2.25
C TYR A 20 2.82 -5.11 1.01
N ILE A 21 3.67 -5.69 0.19
CA ILE A 21 4.00 -5.21 -1.15
C ILE A 21 3.18 -6.06 -2.13
N ILE A 22 2.27 -5.40 -2.83
CA ILE A 22 1.24 -6.06 -3.61
C ILE A 22 1.38 -5.60 -5.06
N TYR A 23 1.59 -6.52 -5.99
CA TYR A 23 1.78 -6.14 -7.38
C TYR A 23 0.78 -6.80 -8.33
N GLY A 24 0.60 -6.16 -9.49
CA GLY A 24 -0.10 -6.70 -10.64
C GLY A 24 0.68 -6.34 -11.90
N SER A 25 1.17 -7.35 -12.63
CA SER A 25 2.08 -7.19 -13.75
C SER A 25 1.76 -8.16 -14.87
N THR A 26 1.89 -7.73 -16.13
CA THR A 26 1.79 -8.60 -17.31
C THR A 26 3.18 -8.87 -17.89
N GLU A 27 4.00 -7.83 -18.05
CA GLU A 27 5.33 -7.93 -18.69
C GLU A 27 6.47 -7.89 -17.67
N GLY A 28 6.16 -7.93 -16.37
CA GLY A 28 7.14 -8.00 -15.29
C GLY A 28 7.67 -6.65 -14.80
N HIS A 29 7.31 -5.48 -15.37
CA HIS A 29 7.86 -4.20 -14.97
C HIS A 29 7.49 -3.85 -13.50
N SER A 30 6.21 -3.77 -13.16
CA SER A 30 5.78 -3.50 -11.78
C SER A 30 6.23 -4.59 -10.80
N GLU A 31 6.34 -5.85 -11.24
CA GLU A 31 6.90 -6.95 -10.45
C GLU A 31 8.37 -6.72 -10.10
N LYS A 32 9.21 -6.37 -11.09
CA LYS A 32 10.64 -6.06 -10.88
C LYS A 32 10.83 -4.91 -9.89
N VAL A 33 10.00 -3.86 -9.99
CA VAL A 33 10.03 -2.73 -9.06
C VAL A 33 9.58 -3.17 -7.66
N ALA A 34 8.59 -4.05 -7.55
CA ALA A 34 8.10 -4.58 -6.28
C ALA A 34 9.19 -5.42 -5.58
N HIS A 35 9.90 -6.29 -6.32
CA HIS A 35 11.07 -7.02 -5.79
C HIS A 35 12.17 -6.07 -5.33
N THR A 36 12.52 -5.07 -6.14
CA THR A 36 13.53 -4.07 -5.77
C THR A 36 13.16 -3.32 -4.49
N LEU A 37 11.90 -2.94 -4.33
CA LEU A 37 11.40 -2.31 -3.13
C LEU A 37 11.48 -3.25 -1.92
N HIS A 38 11.03 -4.50 -2.09
CA HIS A 38 11.07 -5.51 -1.04
C HIS A 38 12.49 -5.68 -0.48
N ASP A 39 13.49 -5.75 -1.36
CA ASP A 39 14.89 -5.94 -0.96
C ASP A 39 15.48 -4.70 -0.27
N LYS A 40 15.07 -3.50 -0.70
CA LYS A 40 15.53 -2.23 -0.11
C LYS A 40 14.86 -1.87 1.21
N LEU A 41 13.73 -2.48 1.57
CA LEU A 41 13.07 -2.20 2.84
C LEU A 41 13.90 -2.74 4.02
N PRO A 42 14.32 -1.87 4.96
CA PRO A 42 15.18 -2.24 6.09
C PRO A 42 14.39 -2.91 7.22
N ILE A 43 13.63 -3.94 6.87
CA ILE A 43 12.71 -4.64 7.76
C ILE A 43 12.94 -6.13 7.65
N SER A 44 12.79 -6.83 8.76
CA SER A 44 12.91 -8.29 8.82
C SER A 44 11.90 -8.95 7.85
N SER A 45 12.32 -10.01 7.19
CA SER A 45 11.50 -10.76 6.23
C SER A 45 10.21 -11.31 6.86
N SER A 46 10.20 -11.57 8.17
CA SER A 46 9.00 -12.02 8.89
C SER A 46 7.92 -10.92 9.02
N ARG A 47 8.25 -9.67 8.71
CA ARG A 47 7.35 -8.51 8.83
C ARG A 47 7.00 -7.88 7.49
N LYS A 48 7.40 -8.47 6.40
CA LYS A 48 7.05 -8.02 5.04
C LYS A 48 6.67 -9.19 4.16
N SER A 49 5.70 -8.98 3.30
CA SER A 49 5.25 -9.95 2.28
C SER A 49 5.26 -9.29 0.92
N LEU A 50 5.64 -10.07 -0.09
CA LEU A 50 5.54 -9.72 -1.49
C LEU A 50 4.55 -10.67 -2.15
N LEU A 51 3.46 -10.14 -2.69
CA LEU A 51 2.30 -10.90 -3.15
C LEU A 51 1.77 -10.32 -4.47
N THR A 52 1.17 -11.16 -5.29
CA THR A 52 0.31 -10.65 -6.37
C THR A 52 -0.99 -10.09 -5.76
N LEU A 53 -1.69 -9.23 -6.52
CA LEU A 53 -3.00 -8.75 -6.06
C LEU A 53 -4.02 -9.91 -5.96
N ASN A 54 -3.85 -10.97 -6.76
CA ASN A 54 -4.69 -12.16 -6.66
C ASN A 54 -4.48 -12.95 -5.37
N ASP A 55 -3.27 -12.93 -4.81
CA ASP A 55 -2.94 -13.65 -3.56
C ASP A 55 -3.25 -12.82 -2.32
N PHE A 56 -3.37 -11.50 -2.47
CA PHE A 56 -3.66 -10.61 -1.36
C PHE A 56 -5.14 -10.68 -0.93
N ILE A 57 -5.36 -10.88 0.38
CA ILE A 57 -6.70 -10.96 0.98
C ILE A 57 -6.84 -9.89 2.07
N LEU A 58 -7.58 -8.83 1.76
CA LEU A 58 -7.76 -7.67 2.66
C LEU A 58 -8.43 -8.05 3.98
N SER A 59 -9.34 -9.02 4.00
CA SER A 59 -10.03 -9.45 5.22
C SER A 59 -9.07 -10.06 6.25
N GLU A 60 -7.91 -10.56 5.85
CA GLU A 60 -6.90 -11.12 6.78
C GLU A 60 -6.10 -10.03 7.51
N CYS A 61 -6.00 -8.82 6.95
CA CYS A 61 -5.26 -7.72 7.56
C CYS A 61 -6.13 -6.56 8.05
N LYS A 62 -7.46 -6.58 7.83
CA LYS A 62 -8.37 -5.45 8.15
C LYS A 62 -8.38 -5.06 9.63
N ASP A 63 -8.18 -6.03 10.52
CA ASP A 63 -8.22 -5.85 11.97
C ASP A 63 -6.82 -5.67 12.57
N THR A 64 -5.78 -5.61 11.72
CA THR A 64 -4.39 -5.41 12.09
C THR A 64 -3.90 -4.05 11.64
N GLU A 65 -2.85 -3.56 12.27
CA GLU A 65 -2.12 -2.42 11.74
C GLU A 65 -1.20 -2.91 10.63
N ALA A 66 -1.47 -2.43 9.43
CA ALA A 66 -0.70 -2.83 8.26
C ALA A 66 -0.40 -1.62 7.36
N ARG A 67 0.64 -1.75 6.56
CA ARG A 67 0.92 -0.86 5.44
C ARG A 67 0.85 -1.62 4.14
N LEU A 68 0.06 -1.08 3.23
CA LEU A 68 -0.17 -1.68 1.93
C LEU A 68 0.50 -0.83 0.86
N ILE A 69 1.36 -1.45 0.07
CA ILE A 69 2.09 -0.79 -1.03
C ILE A 69 1.70 -1.52 -2.31
N PHE A 70 0.94 -0.85 -3.16
CA PHE A 70 0.44 -1.41 -4.41
C PHE A 70 1.27 -0.91 -5.59
N LEU A 71 1.70 -1.84 -6.45
CA LEU A 71 2.40 -1.57 -7.71
C LEU A 71 1.61 -2.25 -8.84
N ILE A 72 0.85 -1.47 -9.60
CA ILE A 72 -0.14 -2.01 -10.53
C ILE A 72 0.10 -1.48 -11.94
N SER A 73 0.38 -2.39 -12.86
CA SER A 73 0.41 -2.10 -14.29
C SER A 73 -1.00 -2.05 -14.88
N THR A 74 -1.12 -1.31 -15.96
CA THR A 74 -2.31 -1.32 -16.81
C THR A 74 -1.98 -2.06 -18.10
N THR A 75 -2.83 -2.99 -18.50
CA THR A 75 -2.66 -3.80 -19.72
C THR A 75 -3.84 -3.57 -20.68
N GLY A 76 -3.66 -3.93 -21.94
CA GLY A 76 -4.69 -3.85 -22.95
C GLY A 76 -5.33 -2.47 -23.04
N ASP A 77 -6.65 -2.39 -23.12
CA ASP A 77 -7.42 -1.15 -23.16
C ASP A 77 -7.82 -0.64 -21.75
N GLY A 78 -6.92 -0.75 -20.79
CA GLY A 78 -7.13 -0.25 -19.43
C GLY A 78 -7.43 -1.34 -18.39
N GLU A 79 -7.17 -2.61 -18.72
CA GLU A 79 -7.48 -3.73 -17.85
C GLU A 79 -6.42 -3.95 -16.78
N PHE A 80 -6.83 -4.68 -15.74
CA PHE A 80 -5.90 -5.21 -14.74
C PHE A 80 -5.12 -6.40 -15.32
N PRO A 81 -3.83 -6.55 -14.97
CA PRO A 81 -3.05 -7.74 -15.28
C PRO A 81 -3.72 -9.02 -14.77
N GLU A 82 -3.47 -10.14 -15.43
CA GLU A 82 -4.08 -11.43 -15.10
C GLU A 82 -3.89 -11.80 -13.61
N ASN A 83 -2.67 -11.58 -13.09
CA ASN A 83 -2.35 -11.82 -11.67
C ASN A 83 -2.93 -10.78 -10.69
N ALA A 84 -3.80 -9.87 -11.17
CA ALA A 84 -4.47 -8.86 -10.37
C ALA A 84 -6.02 -8.87 -10.50
N VAL A 85 -6.57 -9.51 -11.54
CA VAL A 85 -8.01 -9.47 -11.85
C VAL A 85 -8.88 -10.04 -10.72
N LEU A 86 -8.51 -11.18 -10.13
CA LEU A 86 -9.28 -11.81 -9.06
C LEU A 86 -9.22 -10.97 -7.78
N GLY A 87 -8.04 -10.47 -7.43
CA GLY A 87 -7.84 -9.58 -6.30
C GLY A 87 -8.66 -8.30 -6.42
N TRP A 88 -8.67 -7.69 -7.62
CA TRP A 88 -9.51 -6.53 -7.90
C TRP A 88 -11.01 -6.81 -7.70
N LYS A 89 -11.51 -7.95 -8.18
CA LYS A 89 -12.90 -8.37 -7.98
C LYS A 89 -13.23 -8.53 -6.49
N ARG A 90 -12.36 -9.20 -5.72
CA ARG A 90 -12.53 -9.37 -4.26
C ARG A 90 -12.54 -8.04 -3.51
N LEU A 91 -11.61 -7.11 -3.84
CA LEU A 91 -11.58 -5.78 -3.23
C LEU A 91 -12.86 -4.97 -3.51
N ARG A 92 -13.38 -5.06 -4.73
CA ARG A 92 -14.66 -4.42 -5.09
C ARG A 92 -15.84 -5.00 -4.31
N GLU A 93 -15.90 -6.30 -4.18
CA GLU A 93 -16.92 -6.99 -3.40
C GLU A 93 -16.82 -6.62 -1.91
N PHE A 94 -15.63 -6.68 -1.35
CA PHE A 94 -15.36 -6.24 0.01
C PHE A 94 -15.82 -4.80 0.25
N SER A 95 -15.48 -3.87 -0.64
CA SER A 95 -15.89 -2.47 -0.55
C SER A 95 -17.40 -2.24 -0.59
N ARG A 96 -18.16 -3.12 -1.28
CA ARG A 96 -19.63 -3.04 -1.33
C ARG A 96 -20.29 -3.52 -0.05
N ASN A 97 -19.67 -4.45 0.65
CA ASN A 97 -20.20 -5.11 1.84
C ASN A 97 -19.74 -4.47 3.14
N MET A 98 -18.94 -3.40 3.07
CA MET A 98 -18.45 -2.69 4.25
C MET A 98 -19.51 -1.83 4.91
N SER A 99 -19.60 -1.89 6.23
CA SER A 99 -20.41 -0.96 7.04
C SER A 99 -19.67 0.30 7.47
N SER A 100 -18.32 0.25 7.55
CA SER A 100 -17.47 1.35 7.97
C SER A 100 -16.09 1.26 7.34
N LYS A 101 -15.40 2.40 7.21
CA LYS A 101 -14.01 2.45 6.72
C LYS A 101 -13.03 1.90 7.74
N ILE A 102 -11.95 1.31 7.24
CA ILE A 102 -10.83 0.81 8.04
C ILE A 102 -9.88 1.97 8.35
N SER A 103 -9.54 2.15 9.63
CA SER A 103 -8.70 3.27 10.09
C SER A 103 -7.25 2.90 10.41
N GLN A 104 -6.95 1.62 10.62
CA GLN A 104 -5.63 1.15 11.07
C GLN A 104 -4.64 0.93 9.92
N ILE A 105 -5.13 1.00 8.67
CA ILE A 105 -4.32 0.73 7.49
C ILE A 105 -3.95 2.04 6.79
N GLU A 106 -2.68 2.15 6.44
CA GLU A 106 -2.15 3.17 5.54
C GLU A 106 -1.70 2.52 4.23
N TYR A 107 -1.77 3.25 3.12
CA TYR A 107 -1.42 2.68 1.83
C TYR A 107 -0.76 3.68 0.89
N ARG A 108 0.01 3.16 -0.06
CA ARG A 108 0.55 3.88 -1.22
C ARG A 108 0.32 3.09 -2.50
N VAL A 109 0.12 3.79 -3.60
CA VAL A 109 -0.12 3.19 -4.91
C VAL A 109 0.87 3.75 -5.92
N CYS A 110 1.56 2.87 -6.64
CA CYS A 110 2.34 3.17 -7.82
C CYS A 110 1.68 2.52 -9.04
N GLY A 111 1.26 3.32 -9.99
CA GLY A 111 0.66 2.86 -11.24
C GLY A 111 1.67 2.90 -12.37
N PHE A 112 1.67 1.87 -13.21
CA PHE A 112 2.50 1.76 -14.40
C PHE A 112 1.63 1.73 -15.64
N GLY A 113 2.05 2.41 -16.69
CA GLY A 113 1.37 2.45 -17.97
C GLY A 113 2.08 3.35 -18.96
N ASP A 114 1.62 3.36 -20.20
CA ASP A 114 2.17 4.13 -21.30
C ASP A 114 1.20 5.26 -21.66
N SER A 115 1.67 6.51 -21.62
CA SER A 115 0.87 7.71 -21.92
C SER A 115 0.46 7.84 -23.38
N ASN A 116 1.04 7.06 -24.29
CA ASN A 116 0.58 6.97 -25.67
C ASN A 116 -0.81 6.30 -25.78
N TYR A 117 -1.25 5.57 -24.76
CA TYR A 117 -2.57 4.95 -24.73
C TYR A 117 -3.59 5.79 -23.95
N ARG A 118 -4.83 5.83 -24.48
CA ARG A 118 -5.94 6.60 -23.91
C ARG A 118 -6.19 6.29 -22.41
N ASN A 119 -6.00 5.05 -22.02
CA ASN A 119 -6.28 4.57 -20.67
C ASN A 119 -5.02 4.46 -19.79
N PHE A 120 -4.12 5.44 -19.93
CA PHE A 120 -2.89 5.55 -19.14
C PHE A 120 -3.12 5.34 -17.65
N CYS A 121 -2.47 4.33 -17.07
CA CYS A 121 -2.55 3.95 -15.66
C CYS A 121 -3.98 3.76 -15.14
N HIS A 122 -4.91 3.26 -15.97
CA HIS A 122 -6.33 3.17 -15.62
C HIS A 122 -6.56 2.23 -14.44
N SER A 123 -5.94 1.06 -14.43
CA SER A 123 -6.09 0.05 -13.37
C SER A 123 -5.69 0.59 -12.00
N SER A 124 -4.53 1.23 -11.90
CA SER A 124 -4.05 1.83 -10.65
C SER A 124 -4.91 3.01 -10.18
N LYS A 125 -5.42 3.83 -11.12
CA LYS A 125 -6.38 4.90 -10.80
C LYS A 125 -7.71 4.35 -10.26
N CYS A 126 -8.21 3.26 -10.83
CA CYS A 126 -9.41 2.57 -10.34
C CYS A 126 -9.20 1.98 -8.96
N LEU A 127 -8.06 1.30 -8.74
CA LEU A 127 -7.68 0.76 -7.44
C LEU A 127 -7.60 1.88 -6.39
N TYR A 128 -6.89 2.96 -6.68
CA TYR A 128 -6.72 4.09 -5.75
C TYR A 128 -8.07 4.68 -5.32
N ARG A 129 -8.99 4.93 -6.27
CA ARG A 129 -10.34 5.42 -5.96
C ARG A 129 -11.13 4.44 -5.07
N LEU A 130 -10.94 3.14 -5.26
CA LEU A 130 -11.56 2.14 -4.40
C LEU A 130 -10.97 2.19 -2.99
N LEU A 131 -9.66 2.24 -2.85
CA LEU A 131 -8.97 2.31 -1.56
C LEU A 131 -9.36 3.55 -0.76
N GLN A 132 -9.59 4.69 -1.40
CA GLN A 132 -10.11 5.90 -0.75
C GLN A 132 -11.52 5.70 -0.14
N ARG A 133 -12.30 4.75 -0.64
CA ARG A 133 -13.60 4.37 -0.06
C ARG A 133 -13.44 3.38 1.09
N VAL A 134 -12.44 2.52 1.01
CA VAL A 134 -12.19 1.44 1.98
C VAL A 134 -11.48 1.96 3.23
N PHE A 135 -10.50 2.86 3.06
CA PHE A 135 -9.66 3.34 4.16
C PHE A 135 -10.01 4.76 4.59
N VAL A 136 -9.85 5.04 5.90
CA VAL A 136 -9.99 6.39 6.46
C VAL A 136 -8.79 7.24 6.07
N ASN A 137 -7.57 6.68 6.20
CA ASN A 137 -6.35 7.38 5.87
C ASN A 137 -6.24 7.53 4.34
N GLN A 138 -5.88 8.73 3.90
CA GLN A 138 -5.62 8.98 2.49
C GLN A 138 -4.21 8.51 2.16
N GLY A 139 -4.10 7.70 1.11
CA GLY A 139 -2.80 7.28 0.56
C GLY A 139 -2.36 8.17 -0.59
N ASP A 140 -1.17 7.92 -1.09
CA ASP A 140 -0.60 8.58 -2.26
C ASP A 140 -0.75 7.74 -3.53
N LEU A 141 -0.93 8.40 -4.66
CA LEU A 141 -0.89 7.80 -6.00
C LEU A 141 0.24 8.41 -6.80
N THR A 142 1.21 7.60 -7.18
CA THR A 142 2.26 7.97 -8.14
C THR A 142 2.02 7.20 -9.44
N LEU A 143 2.16 7.87 -10.58
CA LEU A 143 2.02 7.27 -11.91
C LEU A 143 3.37 7.28 -12.60
N ILE A 144 3.79 6.13 -13.11
CA ILE A 144 4.99 5.92 -13.91
C ILE A 144 4.58 5.79 -15.35
N ASP A 145 5.30 6.49 -16.23
CA ASP A 145 5.06 6.50 -17.65
C ASP A 145 6.13 5.70 -18.38
N ASP A 146 5.75 4.53 -18.85
CA ASP A 146 6.64 3.62 -19.57
C ASP A 146 7.04 4.16 -20.95
N ALA A 147 6.30 5.17 -21.49
CA ALA A 147 6.65 5.82 -22.76
C ALA A 147 7.91 6.69 -22.70
N ILE A 148 8.31 7.16 -21.53
CA ILE A 148 9.40 8.11 -21.36
C ILE A 148 10.56 7.59 -20.47
N ASP A 149 10.61 6.29 -20.23
CA ASP A 149 11.65 5.64 -19.39
C ASP A 149 11.85 6.36 -18.04
N ASP A 150 10.85 6.26 -17.16
CA ASP A 150 10.72 7.04 -15.93
C ASP A 150 11.53 6.45 -14.74
N ASP A 151 12.69 5.84 -15.01
CA ASP A 151 13.55 5.18 -14.01
C ASP A 151 13.94 6.10 -12.85
N THR A 152 14.14 7.38 -13.14
CA THR A 152 14.44 8.39 -12.10
C THR A 152 13.27 8.52 -11.14
N LYS A 153 12.05 8.58 -11.64
CA LYS A 153 10.85 8.70 -10.82
C LYS A 153 10.56 7.43 -10.03
N ILE A 154 10.82 6.25 -10.63
CA ILE A 154 10.77 4.97 -9.92
C ILE A 154 11.73 4.99 -8.73
N SER A 155 12.97 5.39 -8.95
CA SER A 155 14.01 5.47 -7.91
C SER A 155 13.64 6.46 -6.80
N GLN A 156 13.09 7.61 -7.13
CA GLN A 156 12.59 8.62 -6.19
C GLN A 156 11.41 8.07 -5.38
N TRP A 157 10.46 7.40 -6.05
CA TRP A 157 9.31 6.80 -5.39
C TRP A 157 9.74 5.70 -4.40
N ILE A 158 10.62 4.78 -4.81
CA ILE A 158 11.18 3.75 -3.92
C ILE A 158 11.83 4.41 -2.69
N THR A 159 12.65 5.44 -2.90
CA THR A 159 13.32 6.17 -1.82
C THR A 159 12.30 6.79 -0.85
N SER A 160 11.22 7.38 -1.36
CA SER A 160 10.16 7.97 -0.56
C SER A 160 9.41 6.92 0.28
N VAL A 161 9.15 5.74 -0.29
CA VAL A 161 8.52 4.62 0.42
C VAL A 161 9.44 4.09 1.51
N VAL A 162 10.72 3.88 1.22
CA VAL A 162 11.71 3.43 2.21
C VAL A 162 11.83 4.43 3.36
N SER A 163 11.84 5.73 3.07
CA SER A 163 11.88 6.79 4.10
C SER A 163 10.63 6.79 4.97
N TRP A 164 9.46 6.67 4.34
CA TRP A 164 8.18 6.56 5.05
C TRP A 164 8.14 5.37 6.02
N ILE A 165 8.69 4.23 5.63
CA ILE A 165 8.78 3.05 6.50
C ILE A 165 9.82 3.23 7.61
N LYS A 166 10.99 3.84 7.31
CA LYS A 166 12.04 4.11 8.32
C LYS A 166 11.58 5.06 9.42
N GLU A 167 10.84 6.10 9.08
CA GLU A 167 10.30 7.06 10.05
C GLU A 167 9.46 6.38 11.11
N LEU A 168 8.72 5.36 10.73
CA LEU A 168 7.90 4.59 11.65
C LEU A 168 8.72 3.69 12.57
N GLU A 169 9.76 3.04 12.04
CA GLU A 169 10.66 2.22 12.85
C GLU A 169 11.41 3.08 13.87
N TYR A 170 11.74 4.32 13.49
CA TYR A 170 12.34 5.29 14.41
C TYR A 170 11.37 5.67 15.54
N ASN A 171 10.15 6.06 15.21
CA ASN A 171 9.13 6.43 16.19
C ASN A 171 8.77 5.27 17.13
N ARG A 172 8.84 4.03 16.65
CA ARG A 172 8.67 2.82 17.47
C ARG A 172 9.75 2.69 18.56
N ARG A 173 11.02 2.92 18.22
CA ARG A 173 12.12 2.86 19.19
C ARG A 173 11.95 3.89 20.30
N TRP A 174 11.55 5.11 19.94
CA TRP A 174 11.34 6.19 20.93
C TRP A 174 10.17 5.91 21.86
N ASN A 175 9.05 5.46 21.37
CA ASN A 175 7.89 5.11 22.19
C ASN A 175 8.15 3.91 23.13
N TRP A 176 9.09 3.04 22.80
CA TRP A 176 9.51 1.94 23.66
C TRP A 176 10.40 2.46 24.80
N ILE A 177 11.33 3.34 24.51
CA ILE A 177 12.25 3.93 25.50
C ILE A 177 11.49 4.79 26.51
N THR A 178 10.54 5.60 26.08
CA THR A 178 9.74 6.48 26.98
C THR A 178 8.73 5.76 27.86
N ARG A 179 8.50 4.47 27.67
CA ARG A 179 7.67 3.63 28.54
C ARG A 179 8.40 3.10 29.79
N PHE A 180 9.72 3.18 29.81
CA PHE A 180 10.56 2.62 30.87
C PHE A 180 11.35 3.71 31.64
N ILE A 181 11.09 4.98 31.37
CA ILE A 181 11.54 6.12 32.16
C ILE A 181 10.33 6.77 32.86
#